data_f427774b4461bbc69c957d0877437565
#
_entry.id   f427774b4461bbc69c957d0877437565
#
_cell.length_a   1.000
_cell.length_b   1.000
_cell.length_c   1.000
_cell.angle_alpha   90.00
_cell.angle_beta   90.00
_cell.angle_gamma   90.00
#
_symmetry.space_group_name_H-M   'P 1'
#
loop_
_entity.id
_entity.type
_entity.pdbx_description
1 polymer ?
#
loop_
_entity_poly.entity_id
_entity_poly.type
_entity_poly.pdbx_seq_one_letter_code
_entity_poly.pdbx_strand_id
1 'polypeptide(L)'
;MVNVIETQGLKKTFLDFWRRPTVQAVKGLDLTVRQGEVFGLLGPNGSGKSTTIKMLLGLLHPTGGEIRVLGARPDDMRAKARIGYLPEVSHLHPFLTPRETLRYYASLFGMPRGKAAKRTEELLAMVDLTQASDRAVGRFSKGMARRVGLAQALVNAPELLVLDEPTSGLDPIGCREVKDLVRILAKTGVTVLMTSHLLADVEDVCDRVAILERGELRAEGRIGDLLRRPEAVRFQVEGLGEEEAKALRSEIEERLGRPVQQDHPAMSLEAYFLQVVSGEERGRAFEMAPFLRASRADGGGGGS
;
A
#
# COMPACT_ATOMS: atom_id res chain seq x y z
N MET A 1 17.38 0.41 -12.94
CA MET A 1 16.52 0.42 -11.73
C MET A 1 16.58 -0.97 -11.13
N VAL A 2 16.69 -1.08 -9.81
CA VAL A 2 16.76 -2.38 -9.12
C VAL A 2 15.34 -2.89 -8.91
N ASN A 3 15.12 -4.18 -9.20
CA ASN A 3 13.84 -4.84 -8.92
C ASN A 3 13.87 -5.41 -7.50
N VAL A 4 12.83 -5.12 -6.73
CA VAL A 4 12.65 -5.61 -5.34
C VAL A 4 11.83 -6.89 -5.33
N ILE A 5 10.86 -7.01 -6.24
CA ILE A 5 10.09 -8.23 -6.45
C ILE A 5 10.16 -8.59 -7.92
N GLU A 6 10.43 -9.87 -8.19
CA GLU A 6 10.39 -10.45 -9.52
C GLU A 6 9.72 -11.81 -9.45
N THR A 7 8.75 -12.04 -10.33
CA THR A 7 8.16 -13.38 -10.55
C THR A 7 8.18 -13.73 -12.01
N GLN A 8 8.43 -15.01 -12.32
CA GLN A 8 8.44 -15.53 -13.67
C GLN A 8 7.60 -16.79 -13.74
N GLY A 9 6.53 -16.75 -14.52
CA GLY A 9 5.62 -17.86 -14.72
C GLY A 9 5.03 -18.42 -13.43
N LEU A 10 4.83 -17.57 -12.40
CA LEU A 10 4.42 -18.00 -11.06
C LEU A 10 3.06 -18.69 -11.07
N LYS A 11 3.01 -19.89 -10.49
CA LYS A 11 1.80 -20.73 -10.45
C LYS A 11 1.51 -21.23 -9.04
N LYS A 12 0.22 -21.27 -8.70
CA LYS A 12 -0.27 -21.94 -7.49
C LYS A 12 -1.55 -22.69 -7.76
N THR A 13 -1.47 -24.00 -7.62
CA THR A 13 -2.62 -24.91 -7.65
C THR A 13 -2.76 -25.53 -6.27
N PHE A 14 -3.94 -25.43 -5.71
CA PHE A 14 -4.30 -26.14 -4.48
C PHE A 14 -4.83 -27.52 -4.85
N LEU A 15 -4.50 -28.51 -4.02
CA LEU A 15 -4.90 -29.89 -4.19
C LEU A 15 -5.88 -30.26 -3.07
N ASP A 16 -6.80 -31.20 -3.36
CA ASP A 16 -7.63 -31.82 -2.34
C ASP A 16 -6.82 -32.86 -1.52
N PHE A 17 -7.50 -33.51 -0.59
CA PHE A 17 -6.91 -34.59 0.20
C PHE A 17 -6.36 -35.74 -0.67
N TRP A 18 -6.97 -35.98 -1.82
CA TRP A 18 -6.57 -37.02 -2.78
C TRP A 18 -5.53 -36.55 -3.81
N ARG A 19 -4.90 -35.37 -3.59
CA ARG A 19 -3.95 -34.72 -4.49
C ARG A 19 -4.53 -34.37 -5.88
N ARG A 20 -5.85 -34.21 -6.00
CA ARG A 20 -6.45 -33.72 -7.24
C ARG A 20 -6.46 -32.21 -7.25
N PRO A 21 -6.19 -31.56 -8.40
CA PRO A 21 -6.23 -30.12 -8.49
C PRO A 21 -7.67 -29.61 -8.25
N THR A 22 -7.82 -28.72 -7.27
CA THR A 22 -9.13 -28.11 -6.92
C THR A 22 -9.24 -26.71 -7.42
N VAL A 23 -8.23 -25.88 -7.12
CA VAL A 23 -8.23 -24.46 -7.49
C VAL A 23 -6.85 -24.05 -7.97
N GLN A 24 -6.79 -23.51 -9.19
CA GLN A 24 -5.59 -22.83 -9.69
C GLN A 24 -5.68 -21.34 -9.37
N ALA A 25 -5.15 -20.97 -8.19
CA ALA A 25 -5.26 -19.62 -7.66
C ALA A 25 -4.35 -18.59 -8.37
N VAL A 26 -3.23 -19.04 -8.94
CA VAL A 26 -2.31 -18.23 -9.77
C VAL A 26 -1.85 -19.07 -10.95
N LYS A 27 -1.90 -18.48 -12.18
CA LYS A 27 -1.81 -19.21 -13.45
C LYS A 27 -0.67 -18.72 -14.35
N GLY A 28 0.49 -18.44 -13.81
CA GLY A 28 1.63 -17.97 -14.59
C GLY A 28 1.80 -16.46 -14.51
N LEU A 29 1.90 -15.94 -13.29
CA LEU A 29 2.05 -14.52 -13.05
C LEU A 29 3.50 -14.08 -13.21
N ASP A 30 3.73 -13.16 -14.15
CA ASP A 30 4.94 -12.38 -14.29
C ASP A 30 4.70 -11.01 -13.69
N LEU A 31 5.47 -10.64 -12.67
CA LEU A 31 5.32 -9.39 -11.94
C LEU A 31 6.68 -8.80 -11.60
N THR A 32 6.82 -7.48 -11.75
CA THR A 32 8.03 -6.75 -11.40
C THR A 32 7.70 -5.52 -10.59
N VAL A 33 8.23 -5.45 -9.35
CA VAL A 33 8.13 -4.25 -8.49
C VAL A 33 9.52 -3.64 -8.34
N ARG A 34 9.62 -2.34 -8.59
CA ARG A 34 10.88 -1.60 -8.58
C ARG A 34 11.13 -0.99 -7.21
N GLN A 35 12.40 -0.75 -6.91
CA GLN A 35 12.80 -0.12 -5.66
C GLN A 35 12.22 1.28 -5.52
N GLY A 36 11.61 1.56 -4.38
CA GLY A 36 11.07 2.87 -4.00
C GLY A 36 9.74 3.23 -4.64
N GLU A 37 9.10 2.32 -5.42
CA GLU A 37 7.74 2.55 -5.94
C GLU A 37 6.67 2.04 -4.96
N VAL A 38 5.49 2.64 -5.06
CA VAL A 38 4.25 2.10 -4.50
C VAL A 38 3.53 1.33 -5.58
N PHE A 39 3.44 0.01 -5.41
CA PHE A 39 2.84 -0.89 -6.37
C PHE A 39 1.52 -1.48 -5.85
N GLY A 40 0.45 -1.34 -6.63
CA GLY A 40 -0.87 -1.86 -6.31
C GLY A 40 -1.15 -3.20 -6.98
N LEU A 41 -1.57 -4.22 -6.21
CA LEU A 41 -2.07 -5.47 -6.74
C LEU A 41 -3.58 -5.52 -6.57
N LEU A 42 -4.30 -5.30 -7.66
CA LEU A 42 -5.75 -5.13 -7.70
C LEU A 42 -6.47 -6.38 -8.16
N GLY A 43 -7.72 -6.49 -7.81
CA GLY A 43 -8.62 -7.52 -8.33
C GLY A 43 -9.73 -7.88 -7.34
N PRO A 44 -10.79 -8.55 -7.82
CA PRO A 44 -11.88 -9.00 -6.98
C PRO A 44 -11.43 -10.06 -5.96
N ASN A 45 -12.29 -10.37 -5.00
CA ASN A 45 -12.04 -11.47 -4.07
C ASN A 45 -11.88 -12.80 -4.84
N GLY A 46 -10.88 -13.60 -4.41
CA GLY A 46 -10.55 -14.84 -5.11
C GLY A 46 -9.69 -14.67 -6.38
N SER A 47 -9.25 -13.46 -6.74
CA SER A 47 -8.40 -13.23 -7.93
C SER A 47 -6.95 -13.73 -7.79
N GLY A 48 -6.52 -14.11 -6.57
CA GLY A 48 -5.17 -14.62 -6.32
C GLY A 48 -4.24 -13.64 -5.58
N LYS A 49 -4.67 -12.43 -5.21
CA LYS A 49 -3.86 -11.41 -4.52
C LYS A 49 -3.18 -11.94 -3.25
N SER A 50 -3.96 -12.36 -2.26
CA SER A 50 -3.42 -12.84 -0.97
C SER A 50 -2.62 -14.15 -1.14
N THR A 51 -2.95 -14.98 -2.15
CA THR A 51 -2.13 -16.15 -2.51
C THR A 51 -0.77 -15.72 -3.02
N THR A 52 -0.73 -14.72 -3.89
CA THR A 52 0.53 -14.14 -4.42
C THR A 52 1.36 -13.53 -3.28
N ILE A 53 0.76 -12.70 -2.42
CA ILE A 53 1.45 -12.15 -1.25
C ILE A 53 2.05 -13.25 -0.37
N LYS A 54 1.30 -14.30 -0.05
CA LYS A 54 1.81 -15.41 0.77
C LYS A 54 2.98 -16.13 0.13
N MET A 55 3.00 -16.25 -1.20
CA MET A 55 4.16 -16.82 -1.92
C MET A 55 5.37 -15.88 -1.89
N LEU A 56 5.17 -14.56 -2.09
CA LEU A 56 6.22 -13.54 -2.01
C LEU A 56 6.87 -13.49 -0.61
N LEU A 57 6.08 -13.71 0.44
CA LEU A 57 6.55 -13.74 1.82
C LEU A 57 7.15 -15.11 2.24
N GLY A 58 7.15 -16.10 1.34
CA GLY A 58 7.61 -17.45 1.67
C GLY A 58 6.76 -18.16 2.72
N LEU A 59 5.48 -17.77 2.84
CA LEU A 59 4.47 -18.42 3.70
C LEU A 59 3.72 -19.53 2.94
N LEU A 60 3.86 -19.55 1.62
CA LEU A 60 3.24 -20.52 0.74
C LEU A 60 4.20 -20.84 -0.40
N HIS A 61 4.44 -22.13 -0.65
CA HIS A 61 5.28 -22.54 -1.77
C HIS A 61 4.53 -22.51 -3.11
N PRO A 62 5.12 -21.96 -4.17
CA PRO A 62 4.55 -22.05 -5.51
C PRO A 62 4.52 -23.50 -6.00
N THR A 63 3.63 -23.80 -6.96
CA THR A 63 3.59 -25.08 -7.67
C THR A 63 4.39 -25.04 -8.98
N GLY A 64 4.81 -23.86 -9.40
CA GLY A 64 5.67 -23.63 -10.56
C GLY A 64 6.05 -22.16 -10.71
N GLY A 65 7.04 -21.90 -11.54
CA GLY A 65 7.62 -20.58 -11.72
C GLY A 65 8.66 -20.22 -10.66
N GLU A 66 9.21 -19.02 -10.78
CA GLU A 66 10.27 -18.51 -9.91
C GLU A 66 9.84 -17.22 -9.21
N ILE A 67 10.38 -17.00 -8.01
CA ILE A 67 10.18 -15.79 -7.20
C ILE A 67 11.53 -15.31 -6.67
N ARG A 68 11.78 -14.01 -6.79
CA ARG A 68 12.86 -13.31 -6.10
C ARG A 68 12.28 -12.11 -5.37
N VAL A 69 12.67 -11.94 -4.11
CA VAL A 69 12.30 -10.80 -3.27
C VAL A 69 13.57 -10.25 -2.64
N LEU A 70 13.85 -8.95 -2.83
CA LEU A 70 15.09 -8.30 -2.42
C LEU A 70 16.35 -9.04 -2.93
N GLY A 71 16.26 -9.58 -4.16
CA GLY A 71 17.33 -10.34 -4.83
C GLY A 71 17.52 -11.78 -4.34
N ALA A 72 16.74 -12.25 -3.34
CA ALA A 72 16.85 -13.58 -2.75
C ALA A 72 15.57 -14.41 -2.96
N ARG A 73 15.61 -15.68 -2.56
CA ARG A 73 14.42 -16.53 -2.51
C ARG A 73 13.52 -16.11 -1.34
N PRO A 74 12.20 -16.29 -1.42
CA PRO A 74 11.26 -15.88 -0.35
C PRO A 74 11.46 -16.58 0.99
N ASP A 75 12.13 -17.72 1.03
CA ASP A 75 12.47 -18.48 2.25
C ASP A 75 13.76 -17.98 2.93
N ASP A 76 14.55 -17.11 2.29
CA ASP A 76 15.77 -16.54 2.88
C ASP A 76 15.45 -15.66 4.08
N MET A 77 16.03 -15.99 5.23
CA MET A 77 15.80 -15.27 6.49
C MET A 77 16.39 -13.86 6.49
N ARG A 78 17.46 -13.60 5.73
CA ARG A 78 18.06 -12.27 5.61
C ARG A 78 17.16 -11.35 4.79
N ALA A 79 16.54 -11.86 3.73
CA ALA A 79 15.54 -11.12 2.97
C ALA A 79 14.28 -10.86 3.82
N LYS A 80 13.77 -11.87 4.54
CA LYS A 80 12.61 -11.71 5.45
C LYS A 80 12.83 -10.66 6.52
N ALA A 81 14.03 -10.54 7.09
CA ALA A 81 14.36 -9.53 8.08
C ALA A 81 14.25 -8.08 7.56
N ARG A 82 14.22 -7.89 6.23
CA ARG A 82 14.10 -6.59 5.54
C ARG A 82 12.68 -6.33 5.01
N ILE A 83 11.72 -7.22 5.31
CA ILE A 83 10.33 -7.12 4.89
C ILE A 83 9.47 -6.77 6.08
N GLY A 84 8.57 -5.80 5.91
CA GLY A 84 7.46 -5.53 6.82
C GLY A 84 6.16 -6.08 6.21
N TYR A 85 5.30 -6.64 7.02
CA TYR A 85 4.03 -7.20 6.55
C TYR A 85 2.87 -6.81 7.45
N LEU A 86 1.83 -6.25 6.84
CA LEU A 86 0.54 -6.02 7.45
C LEU A 86 -0.49 -6.93 6.77
N PRO A 87 -0.98 -7.99 7.43
CA PRO A 87 -2.04 -8.84 6.90
C PRO A 87 -3.40 -8.10 6.88
N GLU A 88 -4.34 -8.58 6.09
CA GLU A 88 -5.72 -8.08 6.07
C GLU A 88 -6.34 -8.09 7.47
N VAL A 89 -6.20 -9.20 8.20
CA VAL A 89 -6.60 -9.33 9.60
C VAL A 89 -5.35 -9.31 10.48
N SER A 90 -5.20 -8.25 11.26
CA SER A 90 -4.11 -8.13 12.23
C SER A 90 -4.40 -8.99 13.45
N HIS A 91 -3.71 -10.12 13.60
CA HIS A 91 -3.81 -11.00 14.77
C HIS A 91 -2.99 -10.44 15.95
N LEU A 92 -3.42 -9.28 16.46
CA LEU A 92 -2.79 -8.68 17.65
C LEU A 92 -3.29 -9.39 18.92
N HIS A 93 -2.40 -9.55 19.89
CA HIS A 93 -2.78 -10.11 21.19
C HIS A 93 -3.63 -9.09 21.98
N PRO A 94 -4.89 -9.41 22.29
CA PRO A 94 -5.83 -8.44 22.87
C PRO A 94 -5.45 -7.95 24.26
N PHE A 95 -4.60 -8.71 24.98
CA PHE A 95 -4.17 -8.38 26.34
C PHE A 95 -2.94 -7.46 26.36
N LEU A 96 -2.17 -7.42 25.28
CA LEU A 96 -0.99 -6.57 25.21
C LEU A 96 -1.39 -5.13 24.88
N THR A 97 -0.59 -4.21 25.37
CA THR A 97 -0.63 -2.81 24.96
C THR A 97 0.15 -2.63 23.62
N PRO A 98 -0.06 -1.53 22.89
CA PRO A 98 0.75 -1.19 21.72
C PRO A 98 2.24 -1.18 22.03
N ARG A 99 2.64 -0.58 23.16
CA ARG A 99 4.03 -0.51 23.62
C ARG A 99 4.64 -1.90 23.83
N GLU A 100 3.94 -2.79 24.52
CA GLU A 100 4.36 -4.16 24.72
C GLU A 100 4.44 -4.94 23.42
N THR A 101 3.43 -4.79 22.55
CA THR A 101 3.40 -5.40 21.22
C THR A 101 4.63 -5.02 20.40
N LEU A 102 4.94 -3.72 20.28
CA LEU A 102 6.07 -3.26 19.47
C LEU A 102 7.42 -3.70 20.08
N ARG A 103 7.57 -3.67 21.40
CA ARG A 103 8.77 -4.19 22.08
C ARG A 103 8.94 -5.68 21.88
N TYR A 104 7.86 -6.45 21.93
CA TYR A 104 7.89 -7.88 21.64
C TYR A 104 8.40 -8.16 20.23
N TYR A 105 7.82 -7.50 19.20
CA TYR A 105 8.30 -7.68 17.83
C TYR A 105 9.74 -7.19 17.64
N ALA A 106 10.13 -6.09 18.24
CA ALA A 106 11.52 -5.62 18.22
C ALA A 106 12.49 -6.67 18.78
N SER A 107 12.08 -7.40 19.83
CA SER A 107 12.89 -8.47 20.42
C SER A 107 13.05 -9.68 19.49
N LEU A 108 12.02 -10.00 18.68
CA LEU A 108 12.09 -11.08 17.67
C LEU A 108 13.13 -10.78 16.59
N PHE A 109 13.35 -9.49 16.27
CA PHE A 109 14.41 -9.04 15.36
C PHE A 109 15.78 -8.90 16.05
N GLY A 110 15.92 -9.37 17.29
CA GLY A 110 17.18 -9.30 18.03
C GLY A 110 17.62 -7.87 18.41
N MET A 111 16.67 -6.91 18.44
CA MET A 111 17.00 -5.52 18.70
C MET A 111 17.39 -5.31 20.18
N PRO A 112 18.52 -4.63 20.48
CA PRO A 112 18.91 -4.29 21.85
C PRO A 112 17.83 -3.47 22.57
N ARG A 113 17.62 -3.71 23.87
CA ARG A 113 16.52 -3.12 24.64
C ARG A 113 16.41 -1.59 24.52
N GLY A 114 17.52 -0.88 24.58
CA GLY A 114 17.55 0.58 24.44
C GLY A 114 17.08 1.06 23.04
N LYS A 115 17.55 0.39 21.98
CA LYS A 115 17.13 0.66 20.60
C LYS A 115 15.65 0.29 20.40
N ALA A 116 15.19 -0.83 20.96
CA ALA A 116 13.80 -1.25 20.89
C ALA A 116 12.87 -0.27 21.60
N ALA A 117 13.26 0.25 22.78
CA ALA A 117 12.48 1.26 23.48
C ALA A 117 12.34 2.55 22.66
N LYS A 118 13.45 3.09 22.16
CA LYS A 118 13.44 4.30 21.30
C LYS A 118 12.57 4.10 20.06
N ARG A 119 12.76 2.96 19.35
CA ARG A 119 11.99 2.59 18.16
C ARG A 119 10.48 2.50 18.44
N THR A 120 10.13 1.94 19.59
CA THR A 120 8.72 1.82 20.02
C THR A 120 8.07 3.18 20.17
N GLU A 121 8.73 4.13 20.86
CA GLU A 121 8.17 5.49 21.06
C GLU A 121 8.06 6.25 19.72
N GLU A 122 9.05 6.14 18.85
CA GLU A 122 9.04 6.74 17.51
C GLU A 122 7.88 6.20 16.65
N LEU A 123 7.62 4.89 16.70
CA LEU A 123 6.52 4.29 15.98
C LEU A 123 5.16 4.64 16.55
N LEU A 124 5.02 4.68 17.89
CA LEU A 124 3.78 5.10 18.55
C LEU A 124 3.42 6.54 18.21
N ALA A 125 4.40 7.44 18.18
CA ALA A 125 4.21 8.82 17.76
C ALA A 125 3.79 8.89 16.28
N MET A 126 4.48 8.14 15.40
CA MET A 126 4.21 8.12 13.97
C MET A 126 2.78 7.68 13.62
N VAL A 127 2.21 6.71 14.37
CA VAL A 127 0.84 6.23 14.14
C VAL A 127 -0.20 6.87 15.06
N ASP A 128 0.15 7.96 15.75
CA ASP A 128 -0.74 8.71 16.67
C ASP A 128 -1.37 7.83 17.76
N LEU A 129 -0.57 6.98 18.40
CA LEU A 129 -0.99 6.10 19.48
C LEU A 129 -0.27 6.36 20.80
N THR A 130 0.48 7.46 20.92
CA THR A 130 1.23 7.80 22.14
C THR A 130 0.34 7.85 23.39
N GLN A 131 -0.83 8.50 23.29
CA GLN A 131 -1.79 8.63 24.40
C GLN A 131 -2.49 7.32 24.76
N ALA A 132 -2.56 6.38 23.83
CA ALA A 132 -3.19 5.08 24.01
C ALA A 132 -2.18 3.93 24.16
N SER A 133 -0.88 4.26 24.26
CA SER A 133 0.24 3.30 24.23
C SER A 133 0.21 2.25 25.33
N ASP A 134 -0.43 2.55 26.46
CA ASP A 134 -0.49 1.69 27.65
C ASP A 134 -1.89 1.09 27.89
N ARG A 135 -2.82 1.27 26.93
CA ARG A 135 -4.14 0.66 26.96
C ARG A 135 -4.15 -0.64 26.15
N ALA A 136 -4.74 -1.70 26.68
CA ALA A 136 -4.81 -3.03 26.01
C ALA A 136 -5.47 -2.93 24.62
N VAL A 137 -4.85 -3.56 23.61
CA VAL A 137 -5.28 -3.54 22.19
C VAL A 137 -6.69 -4.10 22.01
N GLY A 138 -7.11 -5.04 22.84
CA GLY A 138 -8.47 -5.58 22.82
C GLY A 138 -9.60 -4.57 23.07
N ARG A 139 -9.26 -3.35 23.53
CA ARG A 139 -10.19 -2.23 23.72
C ARG A 139 -10.12 -1.20 22.59
N PHE A 140 -9.41 -1.48 21.53
CA PHE A 140 -9.19 -0.56 20.42
C PHE A 140 -10.31 -0.65 19.39
N SER A 141 -10.57 0.49 18.70
CA SER A 141 -11.33 0.47 17.45
C SER A 141 -10.53 -0.29 16.38
N LYS A 142 -11.19 -0.69 15.29
CA LYS A 142 -10.51 -1.32 14.14
C LYS A 142 -9.39 -0.41 13.61
N GLY A 143 -9.63 0.90 13.50
CA GLY A 143 -8.63 1.86 13.05
C GLY A 143 -7.42 1.93 13.97
N MET A 144 -7.63 1.99 15.29
CA MET A 144 -6.53 1.97 16.26
C MET A 144 -5.73 0.66 16.18
N ALA A 145 -6.40 -0.49 16.10
CA ALA A 145 -5.75 -1.79 15.94
C ALA A 145 -4.95 -1.87 14.62
N ARG A 146 -5.49 -1.30 13.52
CA ARG A 146 -4.79 -1.23 12.23
C ARG A 146 -3.53 -0.39 12.31
N ARG A 147 -3.56 0.75 13.03
CA ARG A 147 -2.37 1.58 13.28
C ARG A 147 -1.30 0.83 14.09
N VAL A 148 -1.67 0.02 15.08
CA VAL A 148 -0.72 -0.87 15.78
C VAL A 148 -0.09 -1.86 14.81
N GLY A 149 -0.88 -2.49 13.95
CA GLY A 149 -0.39 -3.41 12.91
C GLY A 149 0.58 -2.75 11.93
N LEU A 150 0.30 -1.51 11.51
CA LEU A 150 1.22 -0.72 10.68
C LEU A 150 2.54 -0.43 11.40
N ALA A 151 2.47 0.02 12.65
CA ALA A 151 3.67 0.25 13.47
C ALA A 151 4.48 -1.05 13.64
N GLN A 152 3.81 -2.18 13.88
CA GLN A 152 4.43 -3.50 13.94
C GLN A 152 5.17 -3.85 12.65
N ALA A 153 4.55 -3.63 11.48
CA ALA A 153 5.17 -3.91 10.18
C ALA A 153 6.41 -3.05 9.89
N LEU A 154 6.60 -1.95 10.64
CA LEU A 154 7.71 -1.01 10.48
C LEU A 154 8.82 -1.18 11.53
N VAL A 155 8.67 -2.09 12.50
CA VAL A 155 9.62 -2.26 13.62
C VAL A 155 11.04 -2.51 13.14
N ASN A 156 11.22 -3.33 12.12
CA ASN A 156 12.52 -3.74 11.57
C ASN A 156 13.12 -2.73 10.54
N ALA A 157 12.49 -1.56 10.32
CA ALA A 157 12.88 -0.61 9.27
C ALA A 157 12.96 -1.27 7.88
N PRO A 158 11.84 -1.77 7.35
CA PRO A 158 11.83 -2.60 6.16
C PRO A 158 12.24 -1.82 4.90
N GLU A 159 12.86 -2.51 3.94
CA GLU A 159 13.09 -2.02 2.58
C GLU A 159 11.88 -2.29 1.67
N LEU A 160 11.13 -3.36 1.98
CA LEU A 160 9.88 -3.71 1.34
C LEU A 160 8.78 -3.81 2.38
N LEU A 161 7.73 -3.02 2.21
CA LEU A 161 6.51 -3.08 3.03
C LEU A 161 5.38 -3.70 2.21
N VAL A 162 4.83 -4.80 2.69
CA VAL A 162 3.69 -5.50 2.07
C VAL A 162 2.45 -5.25 2.91
N LEU A 163 1.42 -4.68 2.29
CA LEU A 163 0.16 -4.30 2.93
C LEU A 163 -1.00 -5.05 2.27
N ASP A 164 -1.60 -5.99 2.98
CA ASP A 164 -2.78 -6.72 2.48
C ASP A 164 -4.05 -6.00 2.94
N GLU A 165 -4.78 -5.38 1.97
CA GLU A 165 -6.01 -4.62 2.18
C GLU A 165 -5.89 -3.58 3.33
N PRO A 166 -4.92 -2.63 3.30
CA PRO A 166 -4.58 -1.79 4.45
C PRO A 166 -5.71 -0.87 4.92
N THR A 167 -6.65 -0.51 4.05
CA THR A 167 -7.76 0.41 4.30
C THR A 167 -9.08 -0.32 4.62
N SER A 168 -9.11 -1.63 4.49
CA SER A 168 -10.33 -2.42 4.69
C SER A 168 -10.93 -2.25 6.09
N GLY A 169 -12.21 -1.86 6.12
CA GLY A 169 -12.97 -1.69 7.35
C GLY A 169 -12.61 -0.46 8.20
N LEU A 170 -11.88 0.48 7.63
CA LEU A 170 -11.62 1.80 8.19
C LEU A 170 -12.71 2.79 7.76
N ASP A 171 -12.89 3.83 8.58
CA ASP A 171 -13.64 5.02 8.19
C ASP A 171 -12.84 5.90 7.20
N PRO A 172 -13.44 6.90 6.55
CA PRO A 172 -12.74 7.74 5.58
C PRO A 172 -11.50 8.44 6.14
N ILE A 173 -11.52 8.83 7.40
CA ILE A 173 -10.39 9.49 8.07
C ILE A 173 -9.24 8.49 8.21
N GLY A 174 -9.52 7.30 8.73
CA GLY A 174 -8.53 6.23 8.86
C GLY A 174 -7.93 5.78 7.51
N CYS A 175 -8.77 5.71 6.46
CA CYS A 175 -8.29 5.42 5.10
C CYS A 175 -7.29 6.49 4.62
N ARG A 176 -7.62 7.77 4.80
CA ARG A 176 -6.74 8.89 4.44
C ARG A 176 -5.41 8.84 5.19
N GLU A 177 -5.45 8.59 6.50
CA GLU A 177 -4.23 8.50 7.32
C GLU A 177 -3.32 7.37 6.86
N VAL A 178 -3.86 6.19 6.53
CA VAL A 178 -3.08 5.07 5.98
C VAL A 178 -2.48 5.45 4.62
N LYS A 179 -3.25 6.08 3.73
CA LYS A 179 -2.77 6.56 2.42
C LYS A 179 -1.64 7.58 2.58
N ASP A 180 -1.77 8.53 3.47
CA ASP A 180 -0.74 9.54 3.72
C ASP A 180 0.53 8.92 4.31
N LEU A 181 0.41 7.96 5.22
CA LEU A 181 1.55 7.22 5.75
C LEU A 181 2.29 6.45 4.65
N VAL A 182 1.58 5.77 3.75
CA VAL A 182 2.18 5.06 2.61
C VAL A 182 2.95 6.02 1.69
N ARG A 183 2.35 7.19 1.36
CA ARG A 183 3.03 8.22 0.56
C ARG A 183 4.32 8.73 1.23
N ILE A 184 4.28 8.94 2.55
CA ILE A 184 5.43 9.37 3.32
C ILE A 184 6.53 8.31 3.29
N LEU A 185 6.20 7.04 3.51
CA LEU A 185 7.14 5.93 3.47
C LEU A 185 7.80 5.78 2.10
N ALA A 186 7.03 5.90 1.02
CA ALA A 186 7.55 5.86 -0.34
C ALA A 186 8.58 6.98 -0.61
N LYS A 187 8.31 8.20 -0.13
CA LYS A 187 9.26 9.33 -0.24
C LYS A 187 10.59 9.06 0.48
N THR A 188 10.63 8.19 1.49
CA THR A 188 11.89 7.75 2.11
C THR A 188 12.58 6.64 1.35
N GLY A 189 11.92 6.14 0.31
CA GLY A 189 12.42 5.10 -0.57
C GLY A 189 12.16 3.68 -0.07
N VAL A 190 11.25 3.50 0.87
CA VAL A 190 10.65 2.21 1.15
C VAL A 190 9.83 1.79 -0.06
N THR A 191 10.04 0.57 -0.54
CA THR A 191 9.18 0.00 -1.58
C THR A 191 7.91 -0.51 -0.93
N VAL A 192 6.75 -0.20 -1.51
CA VAL A 192 5.47 -0.65 -0.97
C VAL A 192 4.73 -1.50 -1.99
N LEU A 193 4.34 -2.71 -1.60
CA LEU A 193 3.37 -3.53 -2.31
C LEU A 193 2.07 -3.53 -1.52
N MET A 194 0.98 -3.02 -2.09
CA MET A 194 -0.31 -3.08 -1.42
C MET A 194 -1.37 -3.78 -2.28
N THR A 195 -2.26 -4.53 -1.61
CA THR A 195 -3.46 -5.02 -2.27
C THR A 195 -4.64 -4.14 -1.94
N SER A 196 -5.57 -4.04 -2.86
CA SER A 196 -6.90 -3.48 -2.60
C SER A 196 -7.92 -4.03 -3.60
N HIS A 197 -9.18 -4.04 -3.18
CA HIS A 197 -10.33 -4.22 -4.05
C HIS A 197 -11.02 -2.87 -4.34
N LEU A 198 -10.60 -1.79 -3.67
CA LEU A 198 -11.09 -0.43 -3.85
C LEU A 198 -10.15 0.34 -4.78
N LEU A 199 -10.64 0.70 -5.96
CA LEU A 199 -9.84 1.37 -6.98
C LEU A 199 -9.38 2.76 -6.55
N ALA A 200 -10.24 3.51 -5.85
CA ALA A 200 -9.93 4.86 -5.38
C ALA A 200 -8.72 4.90 -4.44
N ASP A 201 -8.57 3.91 -3.54
CA ASP A 201 -7.44 3.86 -2.61
C ASP A 201 -6.09 3.68 -3.33
N VAL A 202 -6.12 2.94 -4.43
CA VAL A 202 -4.93 2.64 -5.23
C VAL A 202 -4.58 3.79 -6.17
N GLU A 203 -5.60 4.40 -6.80
CA GLU A 203 -5.42 5.55 -7.68
C GLU A 203 -4.73 6.71 -6.96
N ASP A 204 -5.08 6.91 -5.69
CA ASP A 204 -4.52 7.98 -4.86
C ASP A 204 -3.05 7.78 -4.48
N VAL A 205 -2.56 6.53 -4.39
CA VAL A 205 -1.29 6.25 -3.68
C VAL A 205 -0.28 5.52 -4.54
N CYS A 206 -0.73 4.69 -5.49
CA CYS A 206 0.17 3.83 -6.26
C CYS A 206 0.75 4.53 -7.50
N ASP A 207 2.01 4.24 -7.80
CA ASP A 207 2.67 4.65 -9.04
C ASP A 207 2.29 3.75 -10.21
N ARG A 208 2.25 2.43 -9.94
CA ARG A 208 1.91 1.37 -10.89
C ARG A 208 0.99 0.35 -10.26
N VAL A 209 0.23 -0.33 -11.10
CA VAL A 209 -0.71 -1.37 -10.67
C VAL A 209 -0.63 -2.59 -11.57
N ALA A 210 -0.96 -3.74 -10.99
CA ALA A 210 -1.29 -4.97 -11.70
C ALA A 210 -2.72 -5.39 -11.36
N ILE A 211 -3.52 -5.72 -12.36
CA ILE A 211 -4.90 -6.16 -12.19
C ILE A 211 -4.96 -7.67 -12.38
N LEU A 212 -5.33 -8.37 -11.32
CA LEU A 212 -5.53 -9.82 -11.33
C LEU A 212 -7.01 -10.17 -11.44
N GLU A 213 -7.32 -11.13 -12.30
CA GLU A 213 -8.64 -11.74 -12.39
C GLU A 213 -8.49 -13.26 -12.55
N ARG A 214 -9.12 -14.03 -11.68
CA ARG A 214 -9.14 -15.52 -11.70
C ARG A 214 -7.75 -16.14 -11.82
N GLY A 215 -6.76 -15.53 -11.14
CA GLY A 215 -5.37 -15.99 -11.10
C GLY A 215 -4.51 -15.58 -12.29
N GLU A 216 -5.00 -14.73 -13.18
CA GLU A 216 -4.30 -14.22 -14.37
C GLU A 216 -4.06 -12.72 -14.28
N LEU A 217 -2.93 -12.26 -14.80
CA LEU A 217 -2.65 -10.84 -14.98
C LEU A 217 -3.44 -10.32 -16.19
N ARG A 218 -4.31 -9.33 -15.99
CA ARG A 218 -5.11 -8.72 -17.06
C ARG A 218 -4.52 -7.43 -17.59
N ALA A 219 -3.92 -6.64 -16.71
CA ALA A 219 -3.27 -5.40 -17.08
C ALA A 219 -2.18 -5.07 -16.06
N GLU A 220 -1.12 -4.41 -16.50
CA GLU A 220 -0.07 -3.84 -15.65
C GLU A 220 0.42 -2.54 -16.29
N GLY A 221 0.64 -1.51 -15.49
CA GLY A 221 1.15 -0.24 -15.97
C GLY A 221 1.10 0.87 -14.94
N ARG A 222 1.57 2.04 -15.33
CA ARG A 222 1.36 3.28 -14.55
C ARG A 222 -0.12 3.64 -14.59
N ILE A 223 -0.66 4.10 -13.47
CA ILE A 223 -2.08 4.46 -13.36
C ILE A 223 -2.45 5.50 -14.42
N GLY A 224 -1.66 6.57 -14.57
CA GLY A 224 -1.92 7.61 -15.56
C GLY A 224 -1.91 7.10 -17.00
N ASP A 225 -1.09 6.09 -17.33
CA ASP A 225 -1.05 5.51 -18.68
C ASP A 225 -2.25 4.59 -18.93
N LEU A 226 -2.64 3.79 -17.92
CA LEU A 226 -3.79 2.88 -18.02
C LEU A 226 -5.13 3.60 -18.10
N LEU A 227 -5.26 4.76 -17.44
CA LEU A 227 -6.48 5.56 -17.42
C LEU A 227 -6.56 6.59 -18.55
N ARG A 228 -5.50 6.76 -19.32
CA ARG A 228 -5.45 7.74 -20.41
C ARG A 228 -6.41 7.36 -21.52
N ARG A 229 -7.24 8.31 -21.91
CA ARG A 229 -8.09 8.24 -23.10
C ARG A 229 -7.45 9.08 -24.21
N PRO A 230 -6.72 8.48 -25.15
CA PRO A 230 -5.96 9.24 -26.15
C PRO A 230 -6.84 10.07 -27.09
N GLU A 231 -8.11 9.68 -27.27
CA GLU A 231 -9.09 10.38 -28.09
C GLU A 231 -9.81 11.52 -27.37
N ALA A 232 -9.60 11.71 -26.06
CA ALA A 232 -10.24 12.76 -25.28
C ALA A 232 -9.22 13.73 -24.69
N VAL A 233 -9.45 15.01 -24.84
CA VAL A 233 -8.67 16.08 -24.22
C VAL A 233 -9.61 16.88 -23.33
N ARG A 234 -9.22 17.11 -22.08
CA ARG A 234 -9.96 17.96 -21.14
C ARG A 234 -9.16 19.24 -20.88
N PHE A 235 -9.82 20.38 -21.08
CA PHE A 235 -9.31 21.68 -20.63
C PHE A 235 -10.11 22.09 -19.39
N GLN A 236 -9.41 22.56 -18.35
CA GLN A 236 -10.03 23.16 -17.18
C GLN A 236 -9.67 24.64 -17.15
N VAL A 237 -10.68 25.49 -17.09
CA VAL A 237 -10.52 26.95 -17.02
C VAL A 237 -11.21 27.42 -15.73
N GLU A 238 -10.47 28.15 -14.92
CA GLU A 238 -10.96 28.68 -13.65
C GLU A 238 -11.42 30.13 -13.83
N GLY A 239 -12.40 30.56 -13.03
CA GLY A 239 -12.85 31.96 -12.99
C GLY A 239 -13.80 32.38 -14.10
N LEU A 240 -14.33 31.47 -14.92
CA LEU A 240 -15.33 31.77 -15.93
C LEU A 240 -16.72 31.87 -15.34
N GLY A 241 -17.46 32.93 -15.70
CA GLY A 241 -18.89 33.04 -15.47
C GLY A 241 -19.70 32.07 -16.35
N GLU A 242 -20.95 31.79 -15.96
CA GLU A 242 -21.80 30.81 -16.68
C GLU A 242 -22.03 31.18 -18.14
N GLU A 243 -22.21 32.48 -18.44
CA GLU A 243 -22.41 32.97 -19.82
C GLU A 243 -21.13 32.91 -20.65
N GLU A 244 -19.97 33.21 -20.04
CA GLU A 244 -18.69 33.11 -20.72
C GLU A 244 -18.34 31.65 -21.03
N ALA A 245 -18.65 30.73 -20.10
CA ALA A 245 -18.45 29.30 -20.29
C ALA A 245 -19.31 28.75 -21.44
N LYS A 246 -20.57 29.17 -21.55
CA LYS A 246 -21.48 28.82 -22.69
C LYS A 246 -20.97 29.37 -24.01
N ALA A 247 -20.52 30.62 -24.04
CA ALA A 247 -19.95 31.24 -25.24
C ALA A 247 -18.70 30.51 -25.71
N LEU A 248 -17.76 30.22 -24.80
CA LEU A 248 -16.53 29.48 -25.10
C LEU A 248 -16.82 28.06 -25.61
N ARG A 249 -17.78 27.38 -25.00
CA ARG A 249 -18.23 26.06 -25.47
C ARG A 249 -18.69 26.11 -26.88
N SER A 250 -19.59 27.06 -27.23
CA SER A 250 -20.14 27.20 -28.57
C SER A 250 -19.06 27.50 -29.61
N GLU A 251 -18.10 28.37 -29.28
CA GLU A 251 -16.95 28.67 -30.15
C GLU A 251 -16.07 27.42 -30.41
N ILE A 252 -15.83 26.60 -29.40
CA ILE A 252 -15.03 25.37 -29.53
C ILE A 252 -15.81 24.34 -30.39
N GLU A 253 -17.12 24.18 -30.14
CA GLU A 253 -17.99 23.27 -30.94
C GLU A 253 -17.99 23.67 -32.43
N GLU A 254 -18.12 24.96 -32.73
CA GLU A 254 -18.09 25.48 -34.10
C GLU A 254 -16.74 25.23 -34.80
N ARG A 255 -15.62 25.50 -34.09
CA ARG A 255 -14.27 25.29 -34.62
C ARG A 255 -13.91 23.82 -34.85
N LEU A 256 -14.32 22.94 -33.94
CA LEU A 256 -13.93 21.51 -33.97
C LEU A 256 -14.93 20.66 -34.77
N GLY A 257 -16.15 21.16 -35.01
CA GLY A 257 -17.25 20.40 -35.61
C GLY A 257 -17.64 19.17 -34.77
N ARG A 258 -17.44 19.23 -33.44
CA ARG A 258 -17.67 18.12 -32.51
C ARG A 258 -18.34 18.66 -31.25
N PRO A 259 -19.19 17.85 -30.58
CA PRO A 259 -19.82 18.27 -29.34
C PRO A 259 -18.77 18.39 -28.22
N VAL A 260 -18.89 19.45 -27.43
CA VAL A 260 -18.04 19.71 -26.24
C VAL A 260 -18.89 19.50 -25.01
N GLN A 261 -18.41 18.64 -24.12
CA GLN A 261 -19.00 18.47 -22.78
C GLN A 261 -18.50 19.56 -21.84
N GLN A 262 -19.44 20.27 -21.23
CA GLN A 262 -19.18 21.24 -20.18
C GLN A 262 -19.68 20.63 -18.88
N ASP A 263 -18.80 20.54 -17.88
CA ASP A 263 -19.15 20.17 -16.52
C ASP A 263 -18.46 21.11 -15.53
N HIS A 264 -18.99 21.17 -14.32
CA HIS A 264 -18.33 21.84 -13.22
C HIS A 264 -17.57 20.78 -12.42
N PRO A 265 -16.27 21.00 -12.13
CA PRO A 265 -15.52 20.10 -11.29
C PRO A 265 -16.24 19.90 -9.95
N ALA A 266 -16.68 18.70 -9.67
CA ALA A 266 -17.30 18.35 -8.40
C ALA A 266 -16.27 17.71 -7.48
N MET A 267 -16.29 18.12 -6.22
CA MET A 267 -15.56 17.45 -5.15
C MET A 267 -16.19 16.08 -4.91
N SER A 268 -15.37 15.04 -4.63
CA SER A 268 -15.92 13.74 -4.23
C SER A 268 -16.64 13.87 -2.87
N LEU A 269 -17.63 13.00 -2.63
CA LEU A 269 -18.32 12.98 -1.34
C LEU A 269 -17.36 12.72 -0.18
N GLU A 270 -16.32 11.91 -0.39
CA GLU A 270 -15.26 11.65 0.57
C GLU A 270 -14.47 12.94 0.88
N ALA A 271 -14.06 13.69 -0.13
CA ALA A 271 -13.36 14.96 0.04
C ALA A 271 -14.23 15.99 0.78
N TYR A 272 -15.52 16.07 0.43
CA TYR A 272 -16.47 16.94 1.12
C TYR A 272 -16.69 16.53 2.58
N PHE A 273 -16.86 15.24 2.85
CA PHE A 273 -16.98 14.71 4.21
C PHE A 273 -15.74 15.06 5.05
N LEU A 274 -14.55 14.84 4.51
CA LEU A 274 -13.29 15.19 5.18
C LEU A 274 -13.19 16.69 5.47
N GLN A 275 -13.63 17.54 4.53
CA GLN A 275 -13.66 18.98 4.73
C GLN A 275 -14.62 19.41 5.87
N VAL A 276 -15.79 18.78 5.94
CA VAL A 276 -16.81 19.09 6.95
C VAL A 276 -16.42 18.57 8.34
N VAL A 277 -15.89 17.34 8.42
CA VAL A 277 -15.59 16.67 9.70
C VAL A 277 -14.24 17.08 10.27
N SER A 278 -13.24 17.25 9.45
CA SER A 278 -11.88 17.62 9.90
C SER A 278 -11.72 19.12 10.13
N GLY A 279 -12.69 19.93 9.71
CA GLY A 279 -12.55 21.39 9.69
C GLY A 279 -11.34 21.80 8.85
N GLU A 280 -10.86 23.01 9.02
CA GLU A 280 -9.59 23.48 8.46
C GLU A 280 -8.34 22.91 9.18
N GLU A 281 -8.49 21.92 10.07
CA GLU A 281 -7.36 21.23 10.64
C GLU A 281 -6.61 20.53 9.49
N ARG A 282 -5.62 21.25 8.99
CA ARG A 282 -4.58 20.81 8.06
C ARG A 282 -4.21 19.39 8.40
N GLY A 283 -4.26 18.49 7.43
CA GLY A 283 -3.91 17.09 7.61
C GLY A 283 -2.70 16.97 8.51
N ARG A 284 -2.84 16.23 9.60
CA ARG A 284 -1.76 16.05 10.59
C ARG A 284 -0.53 15.60 9.84
N ALA A 285 0.51 16.39 9.88
CA ALA A 285 1.78 16.02 9.30
C ALA A 285 2.30 14.85 10.14
N PHE A 286 2.25 13.64 9.59
CA PHE A 286 2.93 12.51 10.20
C PHE A 286 4.42 12.83 10.26
N GLU A 287 4.96 13.06 11.45
CA GLU A 287 6.40 13.15 11.63
C GLU A 287 7.00 11.77 11.43
N MET A 288 7.81 11.68 10.39
CA MET A 288 8.47 10.43 10.06
C MET A 288 9.49 10.06 11.13
N ALA A 289 9.37 8.83 11.61
CA ALA A 289 10.33 8.27 12.57
C ALA A 289 11.77 8.38 12.02
N PRO A 290 12.70 8.99 12.76
CA PRO A 290 14.06 9.30 12.29
C PRO A 290 14.82 8.09 11.72
N PHE A 291 14.56 6.91 12.23
CA PHE A 291 15.22 5.68 11.80
C PHE A 291 14.87 5.24 10.36
N LEU A 292 13.70 5.61 9.86
CA LEU A 292 13.31 5.33 8.48
C LEU A 292 14.09 6.19 7.48
N ARG A 293 14.65 7.32 7.94
CA ARG A 293 15.54 8.19 7.14
C ARG A 293 16.99 7.68 7.15
N ALA A 294 17.43 7.08 8.27
CA ALA A 294 18.85 6.72 8.50
C ALA A 294 19.27 5.41 7.83
N SER A 295 18.35 4.51 7.46
CA SER A 295 18.69 3.19 6.91
C SER A 295 19.39 3.23 5.53
N ARG A 296 19.53 4.40 4.91
CA ARG A 296 20.23 4.61 3.63
C ARG A 296 21.66 5.12 3.75
N ALA A 297 22.06 5.70 4.89
CA ALA A 297 23.41 6.24 5.05
C ALA A 297 24.47 5.15 5.26
N ASP A 298 24.09 3.99 5.79
CA ASP A 298 25.02 2.91 6.16
C ASP A 298 25.19 1.83 5.07
N GLY A 299 24.44 1.89 3.96
CA GLY A 299 24.52 0.93 2.86
C GLY A 299 25.54 1.25 1.75
N GLY A 300 26.27 2.34 1.84
CA GLY A 300 27.17 2.85 0.79
C GLY A 300 28.66 2.78 1.08
N GLY A 301 29.11 2.10 2.13
CA GLY A 301 30.50 2.08 2.49
C GLY A 301 30.99 0.70 2.97
N GLY A 302 31.34 -0.17 2.04
CA GLY A 302 31.89 -1.48 2.37
C GLY A 302 32.38 -2.24 1.14
N GLY A 303 33.32 -1.62 0.40
CA GLY A 303 34.02 -2.26 -0.73
C GLY A 303 35.43 -1.71 -0.84
N SER A 304 36.36 -2.28 -0.09
CA SER A 304 37.79 -2.34 -0.40
C SER A 304 38.35 -3.61 0.21
#